data_2dfe9aa66a83b03031c86361ee585cd0
#
_entry.id   2dfe9aa66a83b03031c86361ee585cd0
#
_cell.length_a   1.000
_cell.length_b   1.000
_cell.length_c   1.000
_cell.angle_alpha   90.00
_cell.angle_beta   90.00
_cell.angle_gamma   90.00
#
_symmetry.space_group_name_H-M   'P 1'
#
loop_
_entity.id
_entity.type
_entity.pdbx_description
1 polymer ?
#
loop_
_entity_poly.entity_id
_entity_poly.type
_entity_poly.pdbx_seq_one_letter_code
_entity_poly.pdbx_strand_id
1 'polypeptide(L)'
;GRLVCMLLADAAAVAIPLLCVSRSQLLFAVLLALITYMQMEHQLNPIYVVFALAGLIMLYILLTIARSHDTAYLNTVFEMKRHLPIFVTQPYIYIANNYDNFDCLVKGLVKHSWGMKMLAPFWTLTGLKFLVPSLTAFPYYVTKEELTTLTMFYDAYYDFGVIGVFVFSALLGAAVYLLMRMMRQVQNPITYLLYAQFVLYMLLSFFTTWFSNPSTWFYFAV
;
A
#
# COMPACT_ATOMS: atom_id res chain seq x y z
N GLY A 1 9.29 12.91 30.38
CA GLY A 1 9.59 13.34 28.99
C GLY A 1 9.25 12.26 27.98
N ARG A 2 9.88 11.07 28.03
CA ARG A 2 9.71 10.02 26.97
C ARG A 2 8.27 9.53 26.80
N LEU A 3 7.56 9.27 27.88
CA LEU A 3 6.16 8.81 27.84
C LEU A 3 5.25 9.85 27.15
N VAL A 4 5.44 11.13 27.44
CA VAL A 4 4.66 12.20 26.83
C VAL A 4 4.93 12.29 25.33
N CYS A 5 6.19 12.16 24.90
CA CYS A 5 6.54 12.16 23.48
C CYS A 5 5.92 10.95 22.76
N MET A 6 5.91 9.77 23.36
CA MET A 6 5.26 8.58 22.81
C MET A 6 3.76 8.78 22.65
N LEU A 7 3.08 9.24 23.70
CA LEU A 7 1.63 9.49 23.66
C LEU A 7 1.26 10.57 22.63
N LEU A 8 2.08 11.62 22.48
CA LEU A 8 1.88 12.64 21.45
C LEU A 8 2.09 12.08 20.04
N ALA A 9 3.09 11.22 19.84
CA ALA A 9 3.33 10.57 18.55
C ALA A 9 2.16 9.63 18.18
N ASP A 10 1.69 8.83 19.12
CA ASP A 10 0.55 7.93 18.91
C ASP A 10 -0.74 8.71 18.63
N ALA A 11 -0.98 9.78 19.41
CA ALA A 11 -2.11 10.66 19.17
C ALA A 11 -2.04 11.33 17.78
N ALA A 12 -0.86 11.79 17.36
CA ALA A 12 -0.66 12.38 16.05
C ALA A 12 -0.86 11.36 14.91
N ALA A 13 -0.38 10.11 15.08
CA ALA A 13 -0.55 9.03 14.11
C ALA A 13 -2.03 8.70 13.82
N VAL A 14 -2.91 8.95 14.77
CA VAL A 14 -4.38 8.79 14.60
C VAL A 14 -5.04 10.11 14.17
N ALA A 15 -4.69 11.22 14.82
CA ALA A 15 -5.35 12.51 14.60
C ALA A 15 -5.09 13.06 13.19
N ILE A 16 -3.85 12.97 12.68
CA ILE A 16 -3.50 13.50 11.35
C ILE A 16 -4.31 12.83 10.23
N PRO A 17 -4.36 11.48 10.12
CA PRO A 17 -5.21 10.82 9.14
C PRO A 17 -6.69 11.15 9.27
N LEU A 18 -7.20 11.31 10.49
CA LEU A 18 -8.59 11.69 10.73
C LEU A 18 -8.88 13.10 10.22
N LEU A 19 -8.03 14.08 10.56
CA LEU A 19 -8.16 15.46 10.11
C LEU A 19 -8.05 15.59 8.58
N CYS A 20 -7.17 14.80 7.97
CA CYS A 20 -7.01 14.74 6.50
C CYS A 20 -8.07 13.88 5.81
N VAL A 21 -8.99 13.25 6.56
CA VAL A 21 -9.97 12.27 6.05
C VAL A 21 -9.31 11.19 5.20
N SER A 22 -8.09 10.80 5.57
CA SER A 22 -7.27 9.81 4.84
C SER A 22 -7.48 8.40 5.39
N ARG A 23 -8.43 7.70 4.77
CA ARG A 23 -8.75 6.31 5.14
C ARG A 23 -7.58 5.35 5.00
N SER A 24 -6.78 5.52 3.95
CA SER A 24 -5.62 4.66 3.69
C SER A 24 -4.54 4.80 4.76
N GLN A 25 -4.18 6.02 5.16
CA GLN A 25 -3.18 6.25 6.20
C GLN A 25 -3.63 5.68 7.54
N LEU A 26 -4.92 5.83 7.88
CA LEU A 26 -5.47 5.26 9.09
C LEU A 26 -5.47 3.73 9.06
N LEU A 27 -5.89 3.13 7.94
CA LEU A 27 -5.83 1.69 7.71
C LEU A 27 -4.40 1.17 7.92
N PHE A 28 -3.41 1.87 7.36
CA PHE A 28 -2.00 1.52 7.53
C PHE A 28 -1.55 1.60 8.97
N ALA A 29 -1.85 2.69 9.67
CA ALA A 29 -1.44 2.87 11.06
C ALA A 29 -2.01 1.74 11.94
N VAL A 30 -3.30 1.44 11.81
CA VAL A 30 -3.96 0.39 12.60
C VAL A 30 -3.44 -1.00 12.24
N LEU A 31 -3.30 -1.33 10.94
CA LEU A 31 -2.79 -2.64 10.52
C LEU A 31 -1.32 -2.82 10.92
N LEU A 32 -0.49 -1.79 10.79
CA LEU A 32 0.90 -1.84 11.21
C LEU A 32 1.03 -2.07 12.72
N ALA A 33 0.25 -1.34 13.52
CA ALA A 33 0.21 -1.52 14.96
C ALA A 33 -0.28 -2.93 15.34
N LEU A 34 -1.33 -3.43 14.68
CA LEU A 34 -1.87 -4.76 14.92
C LEU A 34 -0.84 -5.85 14.57
N ILE A 35 -0.20 -5.78 13.40
CA ILE A 35 0.82 -6.76 12.99
C ILE A 35 2.00 -6.73 13.97
N THR A 36 2.47 -5.54 14.36
CA THR A 36 3.56 -5.39 15.33
C THR A 36 3.19 -5.97 16.70
N TYR A 37 1.98 -5.68 17.19
CA TYR A 37 1.46 -6.24 18.42
C TYR A 37 1.41 -7.78 18.38
N MET A 38 0.89 -8.34 17.28
CA MET A 38 0.82 -9.80 17.07
C MET A 38 2.20 -10.47 17.10
N GLN A 39 3.26 -9.76 16.78
CA GLN A 39 4.63 -10.29 16.79
C GLN A 39 5.30 -10.18 18.15
N MET A 40 4.98 -9.15 18.91
CA MET A 40 5.59 -8.90 20.22
C MET A 40 4.95 -9.74 21.33
N GLU A 41 3.66 -10.02 21.20
CA GLU A 41 2.89 -10.79 22.18
C GLU A 41 2.88 -12.27 21.82
N HIS A 42 3.40 -13.12 22.71
CA HIS A 42 3.40 -14.58 22.50
C HIS A 42 2.02 -15.23 22.67
N GLN A 43 1.09 -14.56 23.35
CA GLN A 43 -0.28 -15.01 23.54
C GLN A 43 -1.25 -13.93 23.07
N LEU A 44 -1.78 -14.11 21.86
CA LEU A 44 -2.80 -13.21 21.32
C LEU A 44 -4.12 -13.42 22.05
N ASN A 45 -4.65 -12.37 22.65
CA ASN A 45 -6.04 -12.37 23.05
C ASN A 45 -6.91 -12.04 21.82
N PRO A 46 -7.67 -13.02 21.28
CA PRO A 46 -8.46 -12.83 20.08
C PRO A 46 -9.50 -11.71 20.21
N ILE A 47 -9.91 -11.40 21.43
CA ILE A 47 -10.86 -10.32 21.72
C ILE A 47 -10.29 -8.97 21.27
N TYR A 48 -9.02 -8.65 21.56
CA TYR A 48 -8.41 -7.38 21.13
C TYR A 48 -8.29 -7.27 19.62
N VAL A 49 -7.99 -8.38 18.95
CA VAL A 49 -7.94 -8.42 17.48
C VAL A 49 -9.32 -8.13 16.87
N VAL A 50 -10.37 -8.77 17.42
CA VAL A 50 -11.75 -8.55 16.97
C VAL A 50 -12.17 -7.09 17.19
N PHE A 51 -11.90 -6.51 18.37
CA PHE A 51 -12.22 -5.12 18.65
C PHE A 51 -11.44 -4.14 17.74
N ALA A 52 -10.17 -4.41 17.48
CA ALA A 52 -9.38 -3.58 16.56
C ALA A 52 -9.94 -3.61 15.13
N LEU A 53 -10.29 -4.80 14.63
CA LEU A 53 -10.91 -4.95 13.31
C LEU A 53 -12.30 -4.32 13.23
N ALA A 54 -13.14 -4.53 14.26
CA ALA A 54 -14.45 -3.90 14.32
C ALA A 54 -14.36 -2.37 14.36
N GLY A 55 -13.45 -1.83 15.16
CA GLY A 55 -13.15 -0.40 15.20
C GLY A 55 -12.67 0.14 13.84
N LEU A 56 -11.81 -0.60 13.15
CA LEU A 56 -11.32 -0.24 11.81
C LEU A 56 -12.46 -0.19 10.79
N ILE A 57 -13.35 -1.18 10.80
CA ILE A 57 -14.53 -1.22 9.91
C ILE A 57 -15.46 -0.05 10.21
N MET A 58 -15.76 0.20 11.48
CA MET A 58 -16.61 1.31 11.88
C MET A 58 -16.03 2.65 11.43
N LEU A 59 -14.72 2.85 11.63
CA LEU A 59 -14.03 4.06 11.24
C LEU A 59 -13.98 4.24 9.72
N TYR A 60 -13.76 3.15 8.97
CA TYR A 60 -13.85 3.15 7.53
C TYR A 60 -15.23 3.61 7.03
N ILE A 61 -16.31 3.09 7.62
CA ILE A 61 -17.69 3.48 7.27
C ILE A 61 -17.90 4.97 7.57
N LEU A 62 -17.53 5.45 8.76
CA LEU A 62 -17.68 6.86 9.15
C LEU A 62 -16.92 7.80 8.20
N LEU A 63 -15.66 7.49 7.89
CA LEU A 63 -14.86 8.30 6.97
C LEU A 63 -15.38 8.22 5.52
N THR A 64 -16.01 7.12 5.13
CA THR A 64 -16.64 6.99 3.82
C THR A 64 -17.87 7.88 3.71
N ILE A 65 -18.70 7.91 4.76
CA ILE A 65 -19.86 8.81 4.84
C ILE A 65 -19.42 10.27 4.85
N ALA A 66 -18.41 10.61 5.67
CA ALA A 66 -17.90 11.98 5.79
C ALA A 66 -17.35 12.53 4.45
N ARG A 67 -16.85 11.65 3.58
CA ARG A 67 -16.31 12.03 2.26
C ARG A 67 -17.39 12.32 1.20
N SER A 68 -18.65 11.95 1.46
CA SER A 68 -19.82 12.27 0.62
C SER A 68 -19.64 12.02 -0.89
N HIS A 69 -18.94 10.92 -1.25
CA HIS A 69 -18.79 10.56 -2.67
C HIS A 69 -20.14 10.19 -3.29
N ASP A 70 -20.39 10.69 -4.49
CA ASP A 70 -21.58 10.32 -5.26
C ASP A 70 -21.48 8.86 -5.72
N THR A 71 -22.33 8.01 -5.15
CA THR A 71 -22.40 6.59 -5.49
C THR A 71 -22.91 6.37 -6.90
N ALA A 72 -23.82 7.24 -7.40
CA ALA A 72 -24.36 7.15 -8.74
C ALA A 72 -23.27 7.43 -9.78
N TYR A 73 -22.46 8.44 -9.55
CA TYR A 73 -21.30 8.74 -10.38
C TYR A 73 -20.33 7.55 -10.46
N LEU A 74 -19.94 6.98 -9.31
CA LEU A 74 -19.02 5.83 -9.28
C LEU A 74 -19.60 4.61 -10.01
N ASN A 75 -20.88 4.30 -9.81
CA ASN A 75 -21.55 3.19 -10.49
C ASN A 75 -21.57 3.37 -12.02
N THR A 76 -21.71 4.61 -12.49
CA THR A 76 -21.72 4.93 -13.92
C THR A 76 -20.32 4.86 -14.53
N VAL A 77 -19.33 5.49 -13.90
CA VAL A 77 -17.93 5.53 -14.40
C VAL A 77 -17.35 4.11 -14.46
N PHE A 78 -17.58 3.28 -13.44
CA PHE A 78 -17.04 1.92 -13.37
C PHE A 78 -18.01 0.85 -13.90
N GLU A 79 -19.10 1.25 -14.60
CA GLU A 79 -20.05 0.35 -15.28
C GLU A 79 -20.55 -0.79 -14.38
N MET A 80 -20.87 -0.47 -13.12
CA MET A 80 -21.23 -1.45 -12.11
C MET A 80 -22.53 -2.16 -12.46
N LYS A 81 -22.49 -3.48 -12.58
CA LYS A 81 -23.70 -4.32 -12.86
C LYS A 81 -24.71 -4.33 -11.72
N ARG A 82 -24.29 -4.04 -10.50
CA ARG A 82 -25.14 -4.00 -9.30
C ARG A 82 -24.90 -2.72 -8.53
N HIS A 83 -25.95 -2.03 -8.15
CA HIS A 83 -25.88 -0.86 -7.29
C HIS A 83 -25.76 -1.30 -5.83
N LEU A 84 -24.55 -1.26 -5.30
CA LEU A 84 -24.25 -1.58 -3.92
C LEU A 84 -24.02 -0.29 -3.11
N PRO A 85 -24.16 -0.33 -1.78
CA PRO A 85 -23.79 0.79 -0.92
C PRO A 85 -22.34 1.20 -1.11
N ILE A 86 -22.04 2.50 -0.97
CA ILE A 86 -20.72 3.09 -1.25
C ILE A 86 -19.57 2.43 -0.50
N PHE A 87 -19.79 2.00 0.73
CA PHE A 87 -18.78 1.32 1.56
C PHE A 87 -18.42 -0.09 1.07
N VAL A 88 -19.23 -0.68 0.17
CA VAL A 88 -18.93 -1.94 -0.53
C VAL A 88 -18.41 -1.66 -1.93
N THR A 89 -19.02 -0.71 -2.64
CA THR A 89 -18.65 -0.35 -4.01
C THR A 89 -17.22 0.15 -4.09
N GLN A 90 -16.80 1.02 -3.18
CA GLN A 90 -15.44 1.58 -3.21
C GLN A 90 -14.33 0.54 -3.05
N PRO A 91 -14.29 -0.32 -2.02
CA PRO A 91 -13.26 -1.35 -1.92
C PRO A 91 -13.25 -2.28 -3.13
N TYR A 92 -14.43 -2.64 -3.63
CA TYR A 92 -14.56 -3.48 -4.82
C TYR A 92 -13.92 -2.82 -6.04
N ILE A 93 -14.23 -1.55 -6.31
CA ILE A 93 -13.64 -0.78 -7.41
C ILE A 93 -12.13 -0.71 -7.28
N TYR A 94 -11.60 -0.39 -6.07
CA TYR A 94 -10.15 -0.32 -5.85
C TYR A 94 -9.43 -1.64 -6.12
N ILE A 95 -10.07 -2.77 -5.79
CA ILE A 95 -9.49 -4.09 -6.07
C ILE A 95 -9.63 -4.43 -7.55
N ALA A 96 -10.85 -4.40 -8.08
CA ALA A 96 -11.14 -4.83 -9.45
C ALA A 96 -10.38 -3.97 -10.49
N ASN A 97 -10.47 -2.64 -10.39
CA ASN A 97 -9.84 -1.74 -11.33
C ASN A 97 -8.30 -1.85 -11.34
N ASN A 98 -7.67 -2.19 -10.22
CA ASN A 98 -6.23 -2.39 -10.19
C ASN A 98 -5.80 -3.63 -10.97
N TYR A 99 -6.59 -4.70 -10.95
CA TYR A 99 -6.36 -5.88 -11.79
C TYR A 99 -6.67 -5.59 -13.26
N ASP A 100 -7.73 -4.82 -13.54
CA ASP A 100 -8.04 -4.39 -14.90
C ASP A 100 -6.94 -3.48 -15.47
N ASN A 101 -6.38 -2.58 -14.69
CA ASN A 101 -5.22 -1.77 -15.06
C ASN A 101 -3.98 -2.64 -15.33
N PHE A 102 -3.78 -3.71 -14.57
CA PHE A 102 -2.70 -4.65 -14.82
C PHE A 102 -2.92 -5.43 -16.13
N ASP A 103 -4.15 -5.84 -16.41
CA ASP A 103 -4.51 -6.48 -17.69
C ASP A 103 -4.31 -5.53 -18.89
N CYS A 104 -4.68 -4.25 -18.73
CA CYS A 104 -4.37 -3.20 -19.72
C CYS A 104 -2.87 -3.09 -20.00
N LEU A 105 -2.03 -3.12 -18.95
CA LEU A 105 -0.59 -3.12 -19.12
C LEU A 105 -0.12 -4.35 -19.90
N VAL A 106 -0.59 -5.55 -19.52
CA VAL A 106 -0.19 -6.81 -20.17
C VAL A 106 -0.53 -6.82 -21.65
N LYS A 107 -1.70 -6.25 -22.00
CA LYS A 107 -2.17 -6.19 -23.41
C LYS A 107 -1.55 -5.04 -24.22
N GLY A 108 -1.28 -3.92 -23.57
CA GLY A 108 -0.89 -2.69 -24.26
C GLY A 108 0.62 -2.42 -24.29
N LEU A 109 1.42 -3.10 -23.44
CA LEU A 109 2.85 -2.81 -23.36
C LEU A 109 3.61 -3.33 -24.58
N VAL A 110 4.16 -2.40 -25.38
CA VAL A 110 4.94 -2.73 -26.57
C VAL A 110 6.42 -2.95 -26.26
N LYS A 111 6.97 -2.21 -25.28
CA LYS A 111 8.39 -2.24 -24.95
C LYS A 111 8.63 -2.12 -23.46
N HIS A 112 9.45 -3.00 -22.93
CA HIS A 112 9.90 -2.99 -21.54
C HIS A 112 10.92 -1.86 -21.28
N SER A 113 10.91 -1.32 -20.04
CA SER A 113 11.80 -0.20 -19.63
C SER A 113 13.08 -0.64 -18.92
N TRP A 114 13.30 -1.94 -18.75
CA TRP A 114 14.55 -2.53 -18.25
C TRP A 114 15.02 -1.96 -16.90
N GLY A 115 14.14 -1.87 -15.94
CA GLY A 115 14.43 -1.42 -14.58
C GLY A 115 14.21 0.08 -14.35
N MET A 116 13.99 0.88 -15.39
CA MET A 116 13.87 2.33 -15.26
C MET A 116 12.67 2.75 -14.43
N LYS A 117 11.55 2.03 -14.56
CA LYS A 117 10.31 2.33 -13.83
C LYS A 117 10.39 1.92 -12.37
N MET A 118 10.93 0.75 -12.06
CA MET A 118 11.16 0.30 -10.68
C MET A 118 12.17 1.19 -9.95
N LEU A 119 13.13 1.79 -10.65
CA LEU A 119 14.10 2.72 -10.09
C LEU A 119 13.61 4.17 -9.99
N ALA A 120 12.38 4.47 -10.43
CA ALA A 120 11.80 5.82 -10.34
C ALA A 120 11.87 6.48 -8.96
N PRO A 121 11.69 5.76 -7.82
CA PRO A 121 11.89 6.33 -6.50
C PRO A 121 13.29 6.92 -6.29
N PHE A 122 14.32 6.23 -6.77
CA PHE A 122 15.71 6.67 -6.62
C PHE A 122 16.01 7.88 -7.49
N TRP A 123 15.47 7.94 -8.71
CA TRP A 123 15.55 9.13 -9.56
C TRP A 123 14.89 10.34 -8.91
N THR A 124 13.82 10.10 -8.18
CA THR A 124 13.09 11.13 -7.42
C THR A 124 13.86 11.59 -6.19
N LEU A 125 14.37 10.65 -5.37
CA LEU A 125 15.08 10.94 -4.12
C LEU A 125 16.44 11.62 -4.36
N THR A 126 17.13 11.24 -5.44
CA THR A 126 18.41 11.87 -5.83
C THR A 126 18.25 13.20 -6.58
N GLY A 127 17.03 13.57 -6.93
CA GLY A 127 16.76 14.78 -7.73
C GLY A 127 17.08 14.63 -9.22
N LEU A 128 17.55 13.47 -9.68
CA LEU A 128 17.89 13.23 -11.09
C LEU A 128 16.71 13.45 -12.04
N LYS A 129 15.47 13.24 -11.57
CA LYS A 129 14.26 13.52 -12.34
C LYS A 129 14.16 14.99 -12.81
N PHE A 130 14.77 15.93 -12.10
CA PHE A 130 14.75 17.36 -12.48
C PHE A 130 15.78 17.67 -13.57
N LEU A 131 16.87 16.88 -13.63
CA LEU A 131 17.90 17.02 -14.68
C LEU A 131 17.51 16.27 -15.95
N VAL A 132 16.90 15.09 -15.81
CA VAL A 132 16.49 14.22 -16.91
C VAL A 132 15.04 13.76 -16.68
N PRO A 133 14.02 14.57 -17.06
CA PRO A 133 12.62 14.26 -16.82
C PRO A 133 12.14 12.93 -17.42
N SER A 134 12.78 12.46 -18.50
CA SER A 134 12.45 11.19 -19.17
C SER A 134 12.65 9.95 -18.28
N LEU A 135 13.44 10.05 -17.20
CA LEU A 135 13.64 8.95 -16.24
C LEU A 135 12.38 8.58 -15.45
N THR A 136 11.39 9.48 -15.40
CA THR A 136 10.13 9.26 -14.66
C THR A 136 8.89 9.42 -15.54
N ALA A 137 9.07 9.77 -16.82
CA ALA A 137 7.98 9.97 -17.77
C ALA A 137 7.61 8.66 -18.47
N PHE A 138 6.86 7.80 -17.77
CA PHE A 138 6.35 6.54 -18.32
C PHE A 138 4.85 6.65 -18.60
N PRO A 139 4.36 6.15 -19.74
CA PRO A 139 2.92 6.04 -19.98
C PRO A 139 2.27 5.09 -18.99
N TYR A 140 1.09 5.46 -18.53
CA TYR A 140 0.25 4.62 -17.69
C TYR A 140 -0.76 3.86 -18.56
N TYR A 141 -0.81 2.55 -18.38
CA TYR A 141 -1.83 1.69 -18.98
C TYR A 141 -2.92 1.47 -17.96
N VAL A 142 -4.01 2.24 -18.09
CA VAL A 142 -5.15 2.22 -17.16
C VAL A 142 -6.46 2.15 -17.92
N THR A 143 -7.46 1.52 -17.34
CA THR A 143 -8.80 1.40 -17.94
C THR A 143 -9.63 2.66 -17.77
N LYS A 144 -9.46 3.34 -16.62
CA LYS A 144 -10.21 4.56 -16.28
C LYS A 144 -9.24 5.58 -15.71
N GLU A 145 -9.28 6.82 -16.22
CA GLU A 145 -8.41 7.92 -15.79
C GLU A 145 -8.73 8.38 -14.36
N GLU A 146 -9.96 8.14 -13.90
CA GLU A 146 -10.42 8.49 -12.56
C GLU A 146 -9.75 7.68 -11.45
N LEU A 147 -9.21 6.50 -11.76
CA LEU A 147 -8.56 5.64 -10.79
C LEU A 147 -7.28 5.01 -11.37
N THR A 148 -6.18 5.69 -11.19
CA THR A 148 -4.85 5.30 -11.67
C THR A 148 -4.05 4.45 -10.68
N THR A 149 -4.69 3.89 -9.66
CA THR A 149 -4.03 2.98 -8.73
C THR A 149 -3.66 1.67 -9.42
N LEU A 150 -2.55 1.06 -8.98
CA LEU A 150 -1.92 -0.07 -9.67
C LEU A 150 -1.58 -1.16 -8.65
N THR A 151 -1.46 -2.40 -9.11
CA THR A 151 -0.99 -3.51 -8.25
C THR A 151 0.51 -3.37 -7.96
N MET A 152 0.99 -4.00 -6.89
CA MET A 152 2.41 -4.00 -6.51
C MET A 152 3.33 -4.57 -7.60
N PHE A 153 2.81 -5.44 -8.45
CA PHE A 153 3.56 -6.13 -9.51
C PHE A 153 3.63 -5.36 -10.83
N TYR A 154 2.88 -4.27 -10.96
CA TYR A 154 2.74 -3.51 -12.19
C TYR A 154 4.08 -3.04 -12.74
N ASP A 155 4.94 -2.46 -11.91
CA ASP A 155 6.22 -1.92 -12.37
C ASP A 155 7.25 -3.01 -12.67
N ALA A 156 7.22 -4.13 -11.94
CA ALA A 156 8.05 -5.29 -12.24
C ALA A 156 7.69 -5.90 -13.61
N TYR A 157 6.40 -5.98 -13.91
CA TYR A 157 5.95 -6.42 -15.23
C TYR A 157 6.31 -5.40 -16.32
N TYR A 158 6.14 -4.11 -16.04
CA TYR A 158 6.48 -3.03 -16.98
C TYR A 158 7.95 -3.11 -17.40
N ASP A 159 8.85 -3.34 -16.46
CA ASP A 159 10.29 -3.38 -16.72
C ASP A 159 10.76 -4.68 -17.37
N PHE A 160 10.29 -5.84 -16.90
CA PHE A 160 10.86 -7.14 -17.27
C PHE A 160 9.83 -8.22 -17.62
N GLY A 161 8.56 -7.85 -17.76
CA GLY A 161 7.49 -8.78 -18.06
C GLY A 161 7.25 -9.83 -16.96
N VAL A 162 6.85 -11.02 -17.34
CA VAL A 162 6.56 -12.13 -16.41
C VAL A 162 7.78 -12.51 -15.56
N ILE A 163 8.97 -12.47 -16.15
CA ILE A 163 10.23 -12.77 -15.44
C ILE A 163 10.47 -11.76 -14.33
N GLY A 164 10.17 -10.48 -14.59
CA GLY A 164 10.26 -9.41 -13.58
C GLY A 164 9.35 -9.67 -12.38
N VAL A 165 8.10 -10.06 -12.62
CA VAL A 165 7.15 -10.38 -11.55
C VAL A 165 7.64 -11.57 -10.72
N PHE A 166 8.14 -12.62 -11.38
CA PHE A 166 8.67 -13.80 -10.69
C PHE A 166 9.88 -13.47 -9.81
N VAL A 167 10.87 -12.77 -10.37
CA VAL A 167 12.09 -12.40 -9.63
C VAL A 167 11.76 -11.43 -8.50
N PHE A 168 10.93 -10.43 -8.74
CA PHE A 168 10.49 -9.48 -7.72
C PHE A 168 9.78 -10.18 -6.55
N SER A 169 8.86 -11.11 -6.85
CA SER A 169 8.15 -11.89 -5.83
C SER A 169 9.09 -12.77 -5.01
N ALA A 170 10.07 -13.39 -5.68
CA ALA A 170 11.08 -14.22 -5.02
C ALA A 170 11.98 -13.37 -4.08
N LEU A 171 12.39 -12.19 -4.51
CA LEU A 171 13.18 -11.25 -3.68
C LEU A 171 12.39 -10.76 -2.48
N LEU A 172 11.10 -10.43 -2.64
CA LEU A 172 10.24 -10.06 -1.52
C LEU A 172 10.07 -11.20 -0.52
N GLY A 173 9.82 -12.41 -1.01
CA GLY A 173 9.72 -13.60 -0.16
C GLY A 173 11.02 -13.87 0.61
N ALA A 174 12.16 -13.73 -0.05
CA ALA A 174 13.48 -13.85 0.58
C ALA A 174 13.70 -12.76 1.66
N ALA A 175 13.34 -11.51 1.38
CA ALA A 175 13.45 -10.41 2.34
C ALA A 175 12.60 -10.67 3.60
N VAL A 176 11.35 -11.07 3.42
CA VAL A 176 10.45 -11.43 4.54
C VAL A 176 11.00 -12.61 5.34
N TYR A 177 11.52 -13.64 4.67
CA TYR A 177 12.13 -14.79 5.34
C TYR A 177 13.36 -14.38 6.16
N LEU A 178 14.23 -13.52 5.61
CA LEU A 178 15.42 -13.04 6.32
C LEU A 178 15.02 -12.18 7.54
N LEU A 179 14.07 -11.28 7.39
CA LEU A 179 13.56 -10.47 8.51
C LEU A 179 12.95 -11.36 9.61
N MET A 180 12.16 -12.35 9.24
CA MET A 180 11.61 -13.33 10.18
C MET A 180 12.71 -14.10 10.92
N ARG A 181 13.77 -14.50 10.23
CA ARG A 181 14.93 -15.15 10.84
C ARG A 181 15.67 -14.22 11.81
N MET A 182 15.87 -12.95 11.41
CA MET A 182 16.52 -11.94 12.27
C MET A 182 15.72 -11.68 13.54
N MET A 183 14.39 -11.58 13.46
CA MET A 183 13.53 -11.39 14.63
C MET A 183 13.64 -12.53 15.65
N ARG A 184 13.82 -13.77 15.17
CA ARG A 184 14.01 -14.93 16.06
C ARG A 184 15.36 -14.94 16.76
N GLN A 185 16.36 -14.27 16.20
CA GLN A 185 17.73 -14.22 16.75
C GLN A 185 17.97 -13.03 17.67
N VAL A 186 17.40 -11.88 17.32
CA VAL A 186 17.62 -10.61 18.03
C VAL A 186 16.30 -9.89 18.22
N GLN A 187 15.94 -9.60 19.46
CA GLN A 187 14.75 -8.80 19.78
C GLN A 187 15.05 -7.31 19.56
N ASN A 188 15.04 -6.89 18.29
CA ASN A 188 15.22 -5.50 17.90
C ASN A 188 13.88 -4.90 17.42
N PRO A 189 13.36 -3.85 18.04
CA PRO A 189 12.13 -3.19 17.63
C PRO A 189 12.11 -2.75 16.16
N ILE A 190 13.25 -2.32 15.63
CA ILE A 190 13.38 -1.91 14.21
C ILE A 190 13.10 -3.11 13.28
N THR A 191 13.61 -4.29 13.62
CA THR A 191 13.38 -5.50 12.81
C THR A 191 11.91 -5.91 12.82
N TYR A 192 11.23 -5.80 13.97
CA TYR A 192 9.79 -6.04 14.07
C TYR A 192 8.99 -5.06 13.21
N LEU A 193 9.34 -3.77 13.26
CA LEU A 193 8.67 -2.76 12.47
C LEU A 193 8.87 -2.98 10.97
N LEU A 194 10.11 -3.25 10.51
CA LEU A 194 10.41 -3.55 9.11
C LEU A 194 9.66 -4.80 8.63
N TYR A 195 9.65 -5.86 9.41
CA TYR A 195 8.88 -7.06 9.07
C TYR A 195 7.39 -6.75 8.96
N ALA A 196 6.84 -6.00 9.91
CA ALA A 196 5.43 -5.60 9.88
C ALA A 196 5.09 -4.76 8.63
N GLN A 197 5.98 -3.85 8.22
CA GLN A 197 5.82 -3.08 6.98
C GLN A 197 5.83 -3.98 5.74
N PHE A 198 6.78 -4.91 5.63
CA PHE A 198 6.81 -5.84 4.49
C PHE A 198 5.56 -6.72 4.43
N VAL A 199 5.11 -7.26 5.56
CA VAL A 199 3.88 -8.05 5.64
C VAL A 199 2.67 -7.21 5.23
N LEU A 200 2.60 -5.96 5.69
CA LEU A 200 1.54 -5.03 5.32
C LEU A 200 1.51 -4.75 3.82
N TYR A 201 2.67 -4.50 3.20
CA TYR A 201 2.76 -4.27 1.76
C TYR A 201 2.37 -5.50 0.94
N MET A 202 2.72 -6.69 1.41
CA MET A 202 2.28 -7.94 0.75
C MET A 202 0.78 -8.17 0.92
N LEU A 203 0.22 -7.92 2.11
CA LEU A 203 -1.22 -8.02 2.37
C LEU A 203 -2.02 -7.08 1.47
N LEU A 204 -1.48 -5.88 1.21
CA LEU A 204 -2.10 -4.85 0.39
C LEU A 204 -1.46 -4.75 -1.01
N SER A 205 -0.93 -5.86 -1.52
CA SER A 205 -0.27 -5.94 -2.84
C SER A 205 -1.17 -5.55 -4.02
N PHE A 206 -2.48 -5.69 -3.84
CA PHE A 206 -3.48 -5.29 -4.84
C PHE A 206 -3.74 -3.78 -4.87
N PHE A 207 -3.26 -3.02 -3.88
CA PHE A 207 -3.71 -1.64 -3.67
C PHE A 207 -2.82 -0.59 -4.35
N THR A 208 -1.49 -0.76 -4.34
CA THR A 208 -0.57 0.21 -4.95
C THR A 208 0.83 -0.39 -5.20
N THR A 209 1.62 0.31 -6.02
CA THR A 209 3.04 0.01 -6.30
C THR A 209 3.94 0.50 -5.16
N TRP A 210 3.91 -0.20 -4.01
CA TRP A 210 4.61 0.21 -2.78
C TRP A 210 6.06 0.58 -3.00
N PHE A 211 6.81 -0.26 -3.71
CA PHE A 211 8.26 -0.11 -3.90
C PHE A 211 8.64 0.91 -4.97
N SER A 212 7.69 1.38 -5.75
CA SER A 212 7.87 2.49 -6.68
C SER A 212 7.53 3.85 -6.07
N ASN A 213 7.09 3.86 -4.80
CA ASN A 213 6.82 5.09 -4.08
C ASN A 213 8.08 5.55 -3.32
N PRO A 214 8.59 6.78 -3.56
CA PRO A 214 9.75 7.32 -2.85
C PRO A 214 9.58 7.34 -1.33
N SER A 215 8.35 7.54 -0.82
CA SER A 215 8.05 7.54 0.61
C SER A 215 8.37 6.21 1.28
N THR A 216 8.15 5.08 0.59
CA THR A 216 8.48 3.74 1.12
C THR A 216 9.97 3.60 1.42
N TRP A 217 10.82 4.06 0.49
CA TRP A 217 12.27 4.02 0.66
C TRP A 217 12.76 5.00 1.71
N PHE A 218 12.11 6.16 1.82
CA PHE A 218 12.39 7.10 2.90
C PHE A 218 12.10 6.48 4.27
N TYR A 219 10.98 5.79 4.45
CA TYR A 219 10.64 5.10 5.70
C TYR A 219 11.59 3.94 6.04
N PHE A 220 12.20 3.30 5.05
CA PHE A 220 13.21 2.28 5.29
C PHE A 220 14.57 2.87 5.70
N ALA A 221 14.85 4.11 5.33
CA ALA A 221 16.12 4.79 5.63
C ALA A 221 16.14 5.50 6.99
N VAL A 222 14.98 5.83 7.55
CA VAL A 222 14.80 6.52 8.84
C VAL A 222 14.56 5.53 9.97
#